data_9fa5484846a46aad5bc12a34f26f6dfe
#
_entry.id   9fa5484846a46aad5bc12a34f26f6dfe
#
_cell.length_a   1.000
_cell.length_b   1.000
_cell.length_c   1.000
_cell.angle_alpha   90.00
_cell.angle_beta   90.00
_cell.angle_gamma   90.00
#
_symmetry.space_group_name_H-M   'P 1'
#
loop_
_entity.id
_entity.type
_entity.pdbx_description
1 polymer ?
#
loop_
_entity_poly.entity_id
_entity_poly.type
_entity_poly.pdbx_seq_one_letter_code
_entity_poly.pdbx_strand_id
1 'polypeptide(L)'
;MPETVRELIGVYDADGTLTGEVRYWIGARLGRTHCGLCEITHGLFTERADWQQCRDELDVEFRTYHRNDAPADVLAAGSPAQFVVARTDRGLVALLGPAELDACAGDVEAFSRALSQACAQRQLDGI
;
A
#
# COMPACT_ATOMS: atom_id res chain seq x y z
N MET A 1 -22.62 8.24 -10.69
CA MET A 1 -22.66 7.46 -9.45
C MET A 1 -21.25 7.06 -9.06
N PRO A 2 -20.87 7.15 -7.79
CA PRO A 2 -19.53 6.68 -7.38
C PRO A 2 -19.40 5.17 -7.55
N GLU A 3 -18.20 4.73 -7.89
CA GLU A 3 -17.89 3.31 -7.94
C GLU A 3 -17.67 2.79 -6.53
N THR A 4 -18.04 1.54 -6.29
CA THR A 4 -17.83 0.89 -5.00
C THR A 4 -16.49 0.16 -5.01
N VAL A 5 -15.66 0.43 -4.00
CA VAL A 5 -14.41 -0.29 -3.79
C VAL A 5 -14.74 -1.68 -3.24
N ARG A 6 -14.17 -2.71 -3.86
CA ARG A 6 -14.33 -4.11 -3.43
C ARG A 6 -13.19 -4.58 -2.55
N GLU A 7 -11.98 -4.14 -2.85
CA GLU A 7 -10.81 -4.35 -2.01
C GLU A 7 -9.75 -3.30 -2.30
N LEU A 8 -8.84 -3.12 -1.35
CA LEU A 8 -7.66 -2.29 -1.51
C LEU A 8 -6.45 -3.18 -1.61
N ILE A 9 -5.49 -2.81 -2.45
CA ILE A 9 -4.30 -3.61 -2.70
C ILE A 9 -3.07 -2.72 -2.62
N GLY A 10 -2.16 -3.06 -1.71
CA GLY A 10 -0.86 -2.41 -1.61
C GLY A 10 0.24 -3.35 -2.13
N VAL A 11 1.17 -2.80 -2.90
CA VAL A 11 2.33 -3.55 -3.41
C VAL A 11 3.60 -2.92 -2.86
N TYR A 12 4.38 -3.72 -2.16
CA TYR A 12 5.66 -3.29 -1.59
C TYR A 12 6.74 -3.25 -2.66
N ASP A 13 7.64 -2.27 -2.53
CA ASP A 13 8.83 -2.18 -3.40
C ASP A 13 9.93 -3.12 -2.86
N ALA A 14 9.61 -4.42 -2.80
CA ALA A 14 10.50 -5.45 -2.29
C ALA A 14 10.07 -6.82 -2.81
N ASP A 15 11.00 -7.76 -2.85
CA ASP A 15 10.70 -9.16 -3.14
C ASP A 15 10.08 -9.85 -1.93
N GLY A 16 9.13 -10.77 -2.18
CA GLY A 16 8.48 -11.57 -1.15
C GLY A 16 9.32 -12.72 -0.62
N THR A 17 10.57 -12.87 -1.08
CA THR A 17 11.47 -13.89 -0.57
C THR A 17 12.09 -13.42 0.75
N LEU A 18 12.43 -14.38 1.62
CA LEU A 18 13.10 -14.05 2.88
C LEU A 18 14.40 -13.26 2.65
N THR A 19 15.16 -13.64 1.63
CA THR A 19 16.40 -12.94 1.28
C THR A 19 16.12 -11.50 0.84
N GLY A 20 15.08 -11.29 0.03
CA GLY A 20 14.67 -9.97 -0.41
C GLY A 20 14.24 -9.07 0.74
N GLU A 21 13.45 -9.60 1.68
CA GLU A 21 13.00 -8.86 2.86
C GLU A 21 14.18 -8.49 3.77
N VAL A 22 15.09 -9.40 4.01
CA VAL A 22 16.29 -9.13 4.83
C VAL A 22 17.13 -8.05 4.18
N ARG A 23 17.35 -8.13 2.87
CA ARG A 23 18.10 -7.10 2.14
C ARG A 23 17.43 -5.75 2.23
N TYR A 24 16.10 -5.71 2.11
CA TYR A 24 15.35 -4.47 2.24
C TYR A 24 15.56 -3.83 3.61
N TRP A 25 15.39 -4.59 4.69
CA TRP A 25 15.49 -4.04 6.05
C TRP A 25 16.90 -3.58 6.38
N ILE A 26 17.93 -4.31 5.95
CA ILE A 26 19.31 -3.88 6.11
C ILE A 26 19.58 -2.61 5.32
N GLY A 27 19.13 -2.56 4.07
CA GLY A 27 19.28 -1.38 3.22
C GLY A 27 18.59 -0.15 3.79
N ALA A 28 17.36 -0.32 4.32
CA ALA A 28 16.60 0.78 4.93
C ALA A 28 17.33 1.35 6.15
N ARG A 29 17.91 0.49 7.01
CA ARG A 29 18.68 0.92 8.16
C ARG A 29 19.93 1.68 7.79
N LEU A 30 20.55 1.32 6.67
CA LEU A 30 21.75 1.98 6.15
C LEU A 30 21.42 3.19 5.26
N GLY A 31 20.13 3.51 5.09
CA GLY A 31 19.70 4.60 4.22
C GLY A 31 19.82 4.31 2.73
N ARG A 32 19.98 3.05 2.34
CA ARG A 32 20.17 2.64 0.94
C ARG A 32 18.88 2.30 0.22
N THR A 33 17.84 1.91 0.96
CA THR A 33 16.56 1.44 0.42
C THR A 33 15.44 2.13 1.15
N HIS A 34 14.42 2.55 0.41
CA HIS A 34 13.28 3.23 1.00
C HIS A 34 11.98 2.70 0.38
N CYS A 35 11.01 2.40 1.23
CA CYS A 35 9.65 2.02 0.83
C CYS A 35 8.67 2.61 1.84
N GLY A 36 7.97 3.67 1.43
CA GLY A 36 7.01 4.36 2.31
C GLY A 36 5.88 3.45 2.78
N LEU A 37 5.40 2.56 1.90
CA LEU A 37 4.35 1.61 2.27
C LEU A 37 4.84 0.63 3.34
N CYS A 38 6.07 0.13 3.21
CA CYS A 38 6.66 -0.78 4.19
C CYS A 38 6.80 -0.09 5.55
N GLU A 39 7.20 1.17 5.57
CA GLU A 39 7.33 1.96 6.81
C GLU A 39 5.99 2.14 7.52
N ILE A 40 4.90 2.28 6.75
CA ILE A 40 3.55 2.44 7.30
C ILE A 40 3.07 1.13 7.93
N THR A 41 3.28 0.01 7.25
CA THR A 41 2.68 -1.27 7.63
C THR A 41 3.52 -2.08 8.60
N HIS A 42 4.85 -1.94 8.54
CA HIS A 42 5.76 -2.80 9.29
C HIS A 42 6.74 -2.00 10.15
N GLY A 43 7.02 -2.55 11.34
CA GLY A 43 8.24 -2.26 12.07
C GLY A 43 9.36 -3.11 11.49
N LEU A 44 10.34 -3.48 12.31
CA LEU A 44 11.43 -4.36 11.86
C LEU A 44 10.91 -5.80 11.83
N PHE A 45 10.65 -6.34 10.64
CA PHE A 45 10.20 -7.71 10.36
C PHE A 45 8.76 -8.06 10.72
N THR A 46 8.04 -7.20 11.47
CA THR A 46 6.65 -7.49 11.88
C THR A 46 5.72 -6.35 11.52
N GLU A 47 4.43 -6.68 11.31
CA GLU A 47 3.41 -5.65 11.12
C GLU A 47 3.22 -4.81 12.36
N ARG A 48 3.03 -3.50 12.18
CA ARG A 48 2.78 -2.57 13.28
C ARG A 48 1.34 -2.73 13.79
N ALA A 49 1.17 -2.60 15.10
CA ALA A 49 -0.15 -2.72 15.74
C ALA A 49 -1.11 -1.61 15.29
N ASP A 50 -0.61 -0.38 15.13
CA ASP A 50 -1.43 0.74 14.66
C ASP A 50 -1.87 0.56 13.20
N TRP A 51 -1.06 -0.07 12.36
CA TRP A 51 -1.45 -0.44 11.01
C TRP A 51 -2.53 -1.51 11.03
N GLN A 52 -2.37 -2.55 11.83
CA GLN A 52 -3.37 -3.62 11.95
C GLN A 52 -4.73 -3.06 12.37
N GLN A 53 -4.74 -2.14 13.33
CA GLN A 53 -5.97 -1.48 13.77
C GLN A 53 -6.60 -0.66 12.63
N CYS A 54 -5.81 0.12 11.91
CA CYS A 54 -6.29 0.91 10.78
C CYS A 54 -6.92 0.00 9.70
N ARG A 55 -6.23 -1.08 9.36
CA ARG A 55 -6.72 -2.06 8.37
C ARG A 55 -8.04 -2.68 8.81
N ASP A 56 -8.15 -3.05 10.09
CA ASP A 56 -9.36 -3.70 10.62
C ASP A 56 -10.56 -2.75 10.67
N GLU A 57 -10.33 -1.45 10.72
CA GLU A 57 -11.38 -0.43 10.71
C GLU A 57 -11.91 -0.12 9.30
N LEU A 58 -11.25 -0.58 8.25
CA LEU A 58 -11.73 -0.41 6.88
C LEU A 58 -12.93 -1.32 6.61
N ASP A 59 -13.87 -0.84 5.79
CA ASP A 59 -15.06 -1.61 5.39
C ASP A 59 -14.77 -2.64 4.31
N VAL A 60 -13.56 -2.63 3.74
CA VAL A 60 -13.12 -3.57 2.71
C VAL A 60 -11.80 -4.19 3.13
N GLU A 61 -11.48 -5.33 2.52
CA GLU A 61 -10.20 -6.00 2.75
C GLU A 61 -9.05 -5.19 2.17
N PHE A 62 -7.96 -5.08 2.89
CA PHE A 62 -6.71 -4.50 2.41
C PHE A 62 -5.69 -5.62 2.25
N ARG A 63 -5.38 -5.99 1.02
CA ARG A 63 -4.39 -7.02 0.71
C ARG A 63 -3.05 -6.39 0.39
N THR A 64 -1.99 -7.06 0.77
CA THR A 64 -0.63 -6.64 0.45
C THR A 64 0.09 -7.73 -0.33
N TYR A 65 0.88 -7.30 -1.30
CA TYR A 65 1.72 -8.18 -2.11
C TYR A 65 3.12 -7.61 -2.18
N HIS A 66 4.08 -8.46 -2.48
CA HIS A 66 5.41 -8.04 -2.90
C HIS A 66 5.44 -7.99 -4.44
N ARG A 67 6.46 -7.36 -5.00
CA ARG A 67 6.50 -7.18 -6.47
C ARG A 67 6.57 -8.50 -7.23
N ASN A 68 7.17 -9.53 -6.64
CA ASN A 68 7.32 -10.83 -7.29
C ASN A 68 6.09 -11.74 -7.16
N ASP A 69 5.11 -11.40 -6.32
CA ASP A 69 3.92 -12.23 -6.12
C ASP A 69 2.60 -11.50 -6.42
N ALA A 70 2.66 -10.23 -6.79
CA ALA A 70 1.46 -9.47 -7.14
C ALA A 70 0.87 -9.93 -8.48
N PRO A 71 -0.49 -9.94 -8.61
CA PRO A 71 -1.12 -10.24 -9.89
C PRO A 71 -0.67 -9.29 -10.99
N ALA A 72 -0.61 -9.80 -12.22
CA ALA A 72 -0.10 -9.03 -13.36
C ALA A 72 -0.95 -7.79 -13.64
N ASP A 73 -2.27 -7.86 -13.50
CA ASP A 73 -3.17 -6.72 -13.69
C ASP A 73 -2.94 -5.64 -12.64
N VAL A 74 -2.63 -6.02 -11.41
CA VAL A 74 -2.30 -5.10 -10.33
C VAL A 74 -0.99 -4.38 -10.62
N LEU A 75 0.04 -5.10 -11.04
CA LEU A 75 1.33 -4.49 -11.40
C LEU A 75 1.18 -3.51 -12.56
N ALA A 76 0.34 -3.84 -13.55
CA ALA A 76 0.09 -2.96 -14.69
C ALA A 76 -0.67 -1.69 -14.31
N ALA A 77 -1.51 -1.74 -13.27
CA ALA A 77 -2.29 -0.60 -12.81
C ALA A 77 -1.50 0.38 -11.94
N GLY A 78 -0.40 -0.07 -11.35
CA GLY A 78 0.40 0.71 -10.40
C GLY A 78 1.67 1.29 -11.01
N SER A 79 2.61 1.61 -10.14
CA SER A 79 3.91 2.19 -10.51
C SER A 79 5.02 1.14 -10.49
N PRO A 80 6.21 1.46 -11.02
CA PRO A 80 7.37 0.57 -10.89
C PRO A 80 7.91 0.40 -9.47
N ALA A 81 7.49 1.27 -8.54
CA ALA A 81 7.85 1.20 -7.13
C ALA A 81 6.65 0.76 -6.30
N GLN A 82 6.56 1.20 -5.05
CA GLN A 82 5.43 0.92 -4.17
C GLN A 82 4.17 1.67 -4.63
N PHE A 83 3.00 1.10 -4.40
CA PHE A 83 1.74 1.78 -4.73
C PHE A 83 0.55 1.13 -4.04
N VAL A 84 -0.59 1.83 -4.05
CA VAL A 84 -1.88 1.31 -3.60
C VAL A 84 -2.91 1.53 -4.71
N VAL A 85 -3.66 0.49 -5.01
CA VAL A 85 -4.77 0.53 -5.98
C VAL A 85 -6.05 0.03 -5.32
N ALA A 86 -7.19 0.44 -5.86
CA ALA A 86 -8.49 -0.07 -5.47
C ALA A 86 -9.04 -0.97 -6.58
N ARG A 87 -9.58 -2.13 -6.20
CA ARG A 87 -10.35 -2.96 -7.11
C ARG A 87 -11.81 -2.57 -6.98
N THR A 88 -12.43 -2.19 -8.09
CA THR A 88 -13.83 -1.77 -8.15
C THR A 88 -14.60 -2.66 -9.12
N ASP A 89 -15.91 -2.43 -9.24
CA ASP A 89 -16.75 -3.13 -10.20
C ASP A 89 -16.33 -2.89 -11.65
N ARG A 90 -15.60 -1.82 -11.92
CA ARG A 90 -15.17 -1.42 -13.26
C ARG A 90 -13.69 -1.68 -13.52
N GLY A 91 -12.97 -2.24 -12.56
CA GLY A 91 -11.56 -2.57 -12.69
C GLY A 91 -10.70 -1.90 -11.64
N LEU A 92 -9.41 -1.80 -11.89
CA LEU A 92 -8.44 -1.27 -10.96
C LEU A 92 -8.26 0.25 -11.13
N VAL A 93 -8.19 0.95 -10.00
CA VAL A 93 -8.00 2.40 -9.97
C VAL A 93 -6.79 2.71 -9.09
N ALA A 94 -5.78 3.39 -9.64
CA ALA A 94 -4.61 3.80 -8.88
C ALA A 94 -4.98 4.87 -7.86
N LEU A 95 -4.59 4.69 -6.60
CA LEU A 95 -4.89 5.63 -5.52
C LEU A 95 -3.65 6.40 -5.07
N LEU A 96 -2.62 5.70 -4.63
CA LEU A 96 -1.42 6.31 -4.07
C LEU A 96 -0.19 5.72 -4.77
N GLY A 97 0.73 6.59 -5.16
CA GLY A 97 2.02 6.21 -5.72
C GLY A 97 3.15 6.42 -4.72
N PRO A 98 4.41 6.25 -5.17
CA PRO A 98 5.57 6.38 -4.28
C PRO A 98 5.66 7.72 -3.57
N ALA A 99 5.37 8.83 -4.26
CA ALA A 99 5.48 10.16 -3.69
C ALA A 99 4.49 10.37 -2.54
N GLU A 100 3.25 9.95 -2.73
CA GLU A 100 2.20 10.08 -1.72
C GLU A 100 2.48 9.17 -0.51
N LEU A 101 2.98 7.97 -0.76
CA LEU A 101 3.32 7.03 0.32
C LEU A 101 4.53 7.52 1.12
N ASP A 102 5.53 8.05 0.44
CA ASP A 102 6.71 8.63 1.11
C ASP A 102 6.33 9.86 1.94
N ALA A 103 5.38 10.65 1.46
CA ALA A 103 4.91 11.83 2.17
C ALA A 103 4.22 11.49 3.50
N CYS A 104 3.72 10.26 3.65
CA CYS A 104 3.15 9.82 4.93
C CYS A 104 4.20 9.64 6.01
N ALA A 105 5.47 9.47 5.64
CA ALA A 105 6.62 9.37 6.56
C ALA A 105 6.42 8.30 7.65
N GLY A 106 5.82 7.16 7.29
CA GLY A 106 5.57 6.05 8.22
C GLY A 106 4.40 6.28 9.19
N ASP A 107 3.64 7.36 9.03
CA ASP A 107 2.51 7.69 9.90
C ASP A 107 1.23 7.05 9.36
N VAL A 108 0.65 6.13 10.11
CA VAL A 108 -0.58 5.42 9.74
C VAL A 108 -1.77 6.38 9.62
N GLU A 109 -1.87 7.39 10.47
CA GLU A 109 -2.94 8.39 10.37
C GLU A 109 -2.85 9.19 9.09
N ALA A 110 -1.66 9.63 8.71
CA ALA A 110 -1.43 10.34 7.45
C ALA A 110 -1.80 9.45 6.25
N PHE A 111 -1.46 8.17 6.31
CA PHE A 111 -1.83 7.20 5.28
C PHE A 111 -3.35 7.06 5.18
N SER A 112 -4.04 6.93 6.30
CA SER A 112 -5.51 6.80 6.33
C SER A 112 -6.18 8.02 5.69
N ARG A 113 -5.70 9.23 6.01
CA ARG A 113 -6.21 10.47 5.40
C ARG A 113 -5.94 10.52 3.90
N ALA A 114 -4.72 10.16 3.48
CA ALA A 114 -4.35 10.15 2.07
C ALA A 114 -5.22 9.18 1.28
N LEU A 115 -5.48 7.99 1.84
CA LEU A 115 -6.32 6.97 1.23
C LEU A 115 -7.76 7.48 1.05
N SER A 116 -8.34 8.08 2.09
CA SER A 116 -9.69 8.64 2.04
C SER A 116 -9.79 9.78 1.02
N GLN A 117 -8.80 10.66 0.98
CA GLN A 117 -8.76 11.76 0.01
C GLN A 117 -8.63 11.25 -1.42
N ALA A 118 -7.79 10.24 -1.64
CA ALA A 118 -7.63 9.65 -2.97
C ALA A 118 -8.93 9.04 -3.48
N CYS A 119 -9.65 8.32 -2.61
CA CYS A 119 -10.94 7.75 -2.95
C CYS A 119 -11.98 8.85 -3.25
N ALA A 120 -12.03 9.91 -2.44
CA ALA A 120 -12.95 11.01 -2.65
C ALA A 120 -12.68 11.73 -3.98
N GLN A 121 -11.42 11.99 -4.31
CA GLN A 121 -11.03 12.62 -5.56
C GLN A 121 -11.42 11.81 -6.79
N ARG A 122 -11.47 10.50 -6.66
CA ARG A 122 -11.82 9.57 -7.75
C ARG A 122 -13.26 9.12 -7.70
N GLN A 123 -14.07 9.69 -6.80
CA GLN A 123 -15.47 9.35 -6.60
C GLN A 123 -15.65 7.86 -6.30
N LEU A 124 -14.81 7.32 -5.43
CA LEU A 124 -14.90 5.95 -4.96
C LEU A 124 -15.53 5.91 -3.57
N ASP A 125 -16.28 4.85 -3.31
CA ASP A 125 -17.08 4.70 -2.10
C ASP A 125 -16.84 3.32 -1.49
N GLY A 126 -17.14 3.16 -0.19
CA GLY A 126 -17.16 1.85 0.46
C GLY A 126 -15.93 1.49 1.31
N ILE A 127 -15.05 2.44 1.59
CA ILE A 127 -13.91 2.15 2.48
C ILE A 127 -14.09 2.67 3.89
#